data_e5836919112a25aa2f85ca0d36221d3f
#
_entry.id   e5836919112a25aa2f85ca0d36221d3f
#
_cell.length_a   1.000
_cell.length_b   1.000
_cell.length_c   1.000
_cell.angle_alpha   90.00
_cell.angle_beta   90.00
_cell.angle_gamma   90.00
#
_symmetry.space_group_name_H-M   'P 1'
#
loop_
_entity.id
_entity.type
_entity.pdbx_description
1 polymer ?
#
loop_
_entity_poly.entity_id
_entity_poly.type
_entity_poly.pdbx_seq_one_letter_code
_entity_poly.pdbx_strand_id
1 'polypeptide(L)'
;MEEFTEKIKSIASLITQENKAKIFEDTMNVVVDFLSKYFNVNPEEVAILFITSNGKFLRFVAPKKLFKNGATFPISKRESISTKVITTLKPDIQNNFSNIKHLSIYEQVKISEERPKAIQKMLTYPLIIKNKAVGVIQISRKGDTLEQSGYDFTQADIEKLTDLSALFLPYLTESKPDFI
;
A
#
# COMPACT_ATOMS: atom_id res chain seq x y z
N MET A 1 -9.36 10.19 13.48
CA MET A 1 -9.12 8.76 13.85
C MET A 1 -10.41 8.03 14.17
N GLU A 2 -11.23 8.55 15.07
CA GLU A 2 -12.51 7.94 15.47
C GLU A 2 -13.47 7.77 14.29
N GLU A 3 -13.70 8.83 13.52
CA GLU A 3 -14.55 8.79 12.31
C GLU A 3 -14.07 7.74 11.28
N PHE A 4 -12.75 7.65 11.07
CA PHE A 4 -12.16 6.64 10.18
C PHE A 4 -12.45 5.22 10.68
N THR A 5 -12.23 4.96 11.97
CA THR A 5 -12.45 3.66 12.57
C THR A 5 -13.92 3.26 12.51
N GLU A 6 -14.84 4.17 12.83
CA GLU A 6 -16.28 3.92 12.77
C GLU A 6 -16.74 3.65 11.33
N LYS A 7 -16.21 4.37 10.34
CA LYS A 7 -16.53 4.14 8.93
C LYS A 7 -16.10 2.74 8.47
N ILE A 8 -14.88 2.30 8.84
CA ILE A 8 -14.41 0.95 8.51
C ILE A 8 -15.28 -0.11 9.19
N LYS A 9 -15.58 0.02 10.48
CA LYS A 9 -16.45 -0.91 11.20
C LYS A 9 -17.83 -1.01 10.58
N SER A 10 -18.43 0.12 10.21
CA SER A 10 -19.74 0.16 9.55
C SER A 10 -19.74 -0.61 8.23
N ILE A 11 -18.71 -0.43 7.39
CA ILE A 11 -18.58 -1.18 6.13
C ILE A 11 -18.37 -2.68 6.41
N ALA A 12 -17.48 -3.02 7.33
CA ALA A 12 -17.17 -4.41 7.65
C ALA A 12 -18.36 -5.16 8.26
N SER A 13 -19.24 -4.49 9.01
CA SER A 13 -20.45 -5.11 9.57
C SER A 13 -21.45 -5.62 8.51
N LEU A 14 -21.30 -5.19 7.26
CA LEU A 14 -22.15 -5.59 6.14
C LEU A 14 -21.60 -6.80 5.38
N ILE A 15 -20.47 -7.38 5.81
CA ILE A 15 -19.81 -8.46 5.08
C ILE A 15 -20.65 -9.73 5.03
N THR A 16 -20.79 -10.28 3.83
CA THR A 16 -21.36 -11.60 3.55
C THR A 16 -20.48 -12.30 2.54
N GLN A 17 -20.65 -13.61 2.33
CA GLN A 17 -19.90 -14.33 1.31
C GLN A 17 -20.14 -13.79 -0.10
N GLU A 18 -21.36 -13.33 -0.39
CA GLU A 18 -21.73 -12.81 -1.72
C GLU A 18 -21.16 -11.43 -2.02
N ASN A 19 -20.98 -10.58 -0.99
CA ASN A 19 -20.52 -9.19 -1.17
C ASN A 19 -19.06 -8.94 -0.73
N LYS A 20 -18.36 -9.97 -0.29
CA LYS A 20 -16.99 -9.89 0.28
C LYS A 20 -16.03 -9.06 -0.56
N ALA A 21 -15.99 -9.29 -1.87
CA ALA A 21 -15.11 -8.56 -2.77
C ALA A 21 -15.45 -7.05 -2.85
N LYS A 22 -16.76 -6.72 -2.82
CA LYS A 22 -17.20 -5.32 -2.80
C LYS A 22 -16.84 -4.64 -1.49
N ILE A 23 -17.08 -5.29 -0.36
CA ILE A 23 -16.73 -4.78 0.97
C ILE A 23 -15.22 -4.56 1.08
N PHE A 24 -14.41 -5.47 0.53
CA PHE A 24 -12.96 -5.29 0.45
C PHE A 24 -12.58 -4.04 -0.35
N GLU A 25 -13.18 -3.84 -1.53
CA GLU A 25 -12.92 -2.65 -2.37
C GLU A 25 -13.35 -1.37 -1.65
N ASP A 26 -14.52 -1.35 -1.01
CA ASP A 26 -15.03 -0.19 -0.29
C ASP A 26 -14.16 0.15 0.92
N THR A 27 -13.75 -0.86 1.70
CA THR A 27 -12.82 -0.69 2.82
C THR A 27 -11.47 -0.16 2.33
N MET A 28 -10.94 -0.72 1.24
CA MET A 28 -9.69 -0.29 0.64
C MET A 28 -9.73 1.18 0.20
N ASN A 29 -10.83 1.62 -0.43
CA ASN A 29 -11.00 3.01 -0.84
C ASN A 29 -10.97 3.96 0.37
N VAL A 30 -11.62 3.59 1.49
CA VAL A 30 -11.58 4.38 2.73
C VAL A 30 -10.18 4.44 3.31
N VAL A 31 -9.44 3.33 3.31
CA VAL A 31 -8.06 3.28 3.80
C VAL A 31 -7.15 4.16 2.94
N VAL A 32 -7.22 4.05 1.61
CA VAL A 32 -6.41 4.87 0.69
C VAL A 32 -6.73 6.35 0.84
N ASP A 33 -8.01 6.73 0.89
CA ASP A 33 -8.42 8.13 1.08
C ASP A 33 -7.90 8.68 2.41
N PHE A 34 -7.99 7.91 3.48
CA PHE A 34 -7.48 8.32 4.77
C PHE A 34 -5.96 8.48 4.78
N LEU A 35 -5.22 7.48 4.27
CA LEU A 35 -3.76 7.52 4.21
C LEU A 35 -3.25 8.66 3.32
N SER A 36 -3.89 8.88 2.17
CA SER A 36 -3.48 9.96 1.27
C SER A 36 -3.62 11.34 1.91
N LYS A 37 -4.73 11.58 2.62
CA LYS A 37 -4.94 12.81 3.38
C LYS A 37 -3.96 12.95 4.54
N TYR A 38 -3.74 11.86 5.26
CA TYR A 38 -2.86 11.85 6.43
C TYR A 38 -1.41 12.17 6.06
N PHE A 39 -0.90 11.56 5.00
CA PHE A 39 0.48 11.77 4.51
C PHE A 39 0.61 12.94 3.55
N ASN A 40 -0.49 13.64 3.23
CA ASN A 40 -0.54 14.72 2.25
C ASN A 40 0.09 14.29 0.91
N VAL A 41 -0.43 13.20 0.34
CA VAL A 41 -0.05 12.64 -0.96
C VAL A 41 -1.31 12.37 -1.80
N ASN A 42 -1.14 12.16 -3.10
CA ASN A 42 -2.27 11.76 -3.94
C ASN A 42 -2.68 10.30 -3.63
N PRO A 43 -3.96 9.92 -3.77
CA PRO A 43 -4.40 8.53 -3.61
C PRO A 43 -3.61 7.53 -4.46
N GLU A 44 -3.10 7.96 -5.62
CA GLU A 44 -2.25 7.15 -6.50
C GLU A 44 -0.82 6.95 -6.01
N GLU A 45 -0.41 7.67 -4.97
CA GLU A 45 0.88 7.56 -4.29
C GLU A 45 0.80 6.61 -3.09
N VAL A 46 -0.40 6.09 -2.79
CA VAL A 46 -0.64 5.05 -1.79
C VAL A 46 -0.82 3.71 -2.49
N ALA A 47 0.18 2.84 -2.40
CA ALA A 47 0.07 1.47 -2.88
C ALA A 47 -0.07 0.49 -1.73
N ILE A 48 -1.01 -0.44 -1.87
CA ILE A 48 -1.19 -1.55 -0.93
C ILE A 48 -1.12 -2.84 -1.74
N LEU A 49 -0.29 -3.75 -1.26
CA LEU A 49 -0.07 -5.05 -1.90
C LEU A 49 -0.28 -6.15 -0.86
N PHE A 50 -1.00 -7.20 -1.25
CA PHE A 50 -1.14 -8.41 -0.44
C PHE A 50 -0.34 -9.57 -1.05
N ILE A 51 0.15 -10.43 -0.17
CA ILE A 51 0.73 -11.71 -0.57
C ILE A 51 -0.42 -12.59 -1.07
N THR A 52 -0.28 -13.14 -2.27
CA THR A 52 -1.26 -14.06 -2.85
C THR A 52 -1.39 -15.34 -2.03
N SER A 53 -2.53 -16.01 -2.13
CA SER A 53 -2.83 -17.22 -1.36
C SER A 53 -1.79 -18.35 -1.54
N ASN A 54 -1.12 -18.42 -2.71
CA ASN A 54 -0.05 -19.36 -2.96
C ASN A 54 1.33 -18.93 -2.40
N GLY A 55 1.41 -17.73 -1.79
CA GLY A 55 2.63 -17.19 -1.19
C GLY A 55 3.74 -16.78 -2.16
N LYS A 56 3.50 -16.79 -3.48
CA LYS A 56 4.55 -16.59 -4.49
C LYS A 56 4.63 -15.18 -5.04
N PHE A 57 3.53 -14.42 -4.94
CA PHE A 57 3.43 -13.09 -5.55
C PHE A 57 2.92 -12.06 -4.55
N LEU A 58 3.29 -10.81 -4.79
CA LEU A 58 2.61 -9.63 -4.25
C LEU A 58 1.63 -9.13 -5.32
N ARG A 59 0.37 -8.95 -4.94
CA ARG A 59 -0.70 -8.42 -5.79
C ARG A 59 -1.08 -7.03 -5.33
N PHE A 60 -1.13 -6.07 -6.26
CA PHE A 60 -1.65 -4.75 -5.98
C PHE A 60 -3.15 -4.83 -5.70
N VAL A 61 -3.56 -4.23 -4.58
CA VAL A 61 -4.96 -4.03 -4.21
C VAL A 61 -5.32 -2.55 -4.18
N ALA A 62 -4.30 -1.68 -4.13
CA ALA A 62 -4.40 -0.25 -4.38
C ALA A 62 -3.12 0.23 -5.09
N PRO A 63 -3.19 1.27 -5.92
CA PRO A 63 -4.38 1.99 -6.35
C PRO A 63 -5.32 1.14 -7.24
N LYS A 64 -6.58 1.55 -7.32
CA LYS A 64 -7.67 0.80 -7.99
C LYS A 64 -7.35 0.37 -9.43
N LYS A 65 -6.61 1.18 -10.20
CA LYS A 65 -6.21 0.85 -11.57
C LYS A 65 -5.30 -0.38 -11.62
N LEU A 66 -4.32 -0.47 -10.69
CA LEU A 66 -3.42 -1.62 -10.61
C LEU A 66 -4.15 -2.89 -10.13
N PHE A 67 -5.09 -2.73 -9.21
CA PHE A 67 -5.95 -3.84 -8.76
C PHE A 67 -6.77 -4.42 -9.91
N LYS A 68 -7.47 -3.57 -10.67
CA LYS A 68 -8.29 -3.98 -11.82
C LYS A 68 -7.46 -4.65 -12.92
N ASN A 69 -6.25 -4.19 -13.16
CA ASN A 69 -5.33 -4.78 -14.15
C ASN A 69 -4.68 -6.09 -13.67
N GLY A 70 -4.95 -6.53 -12.44
CA GLY A 70 -4.38 -7.74 -11.88
C GLY A 70 -2.87 -7.68 -11.67
N ALA A 71 -2.30 -6.49 -11.50
CA ALA A 71 -0.85 -6.29 -11.39
C ALA A 71 -0.26 -7.08 -10.21
N THR A 72 0.73 -7.92 -10.52
CA THR A 72 1.45 -8.74 -9.55
C THR A 72 2.94 -8.72 -9.84
N PHE A 73 3.75 -9.01 -8.82
CA PHE A 73 5.16 -9.31 -9.03
C PHE A 73 5.64 -10.42 -8.08
N PRO A 74 6.64 -11.24 -8.50
CA PRO A 74 7.07 -12.38 -7.72
C PRO A 74 7.88 -11.94 -6.48
N ILE A 75 7.60 -12.58 -5.35
CA ILE A 75 8.33 -12.36 -4.08
C ILE A 75 9.79 -12.85 -4.19
N SER A 76 10.11 -13.75 -5.14
CA SER A 76 11.47 -14.24 -5.36
C SER A 76 12.46 -13.17 -5.84
N LYS A 77 11.99 -12.01 -6.29
CA LYS A 77 12.85 -10.89 -6.68
C LYS A 77 13.42 -10.18 -5.45
N ARG A 78 14.54 -10.67 -4.96
CA ARG A 78 15.22 -10.18 -3.75
C ARG A 78 15.64 -8.70 -3.79
N GLU A 79 15.76 -8.12 -4.97
CA GLU A 79 16.12 -6.71 -5.18
C GLU A 79 14.94 -5.75 -4.92
N SER A 80 13.74 -6.26 -4.80
CA SER A 80 12.56 -5.45 -4.51
C SER A 80 12.54 -5.00 -3.05
N ILE A 81 12.33 -3.70 -2.81
CA ILE A 81 12.13 -3.14 -1.47
C ILE A 81 10.97 -3.84 -0.76
N SER A 82 9.86 -4.09 -1.46
CA SER A 82 8.71 -4.81 -0.90
C SER A 82 9.11 -6.22 -0.42
N THR A 83 9.89 -6.97 -1.22
CA THR A 83 10.37 -8.29 -0.83
C THR A 83 11.27 -8.23 0.40
N LYS A 84 12.21 -7.27 0.46
CA LYS A 84 13.06 -7.03 1.62
C LYS A 84 12.21 -6.78 2.87
N VAL A 85 11.23 -5.88 2.78
CA VAL A 85 10.36 -5.48 3.90
C VAL A 85 9.51 -6.65 4.42
N ILE A 86 8.88 -7.45 3.55
CA ILE A 86 8.10 -8.62 3.98
C ILE A 86 8.95 -9.74 4.58
N THR A 87 10.20 -9.89 4.11
CA THR A 87 11.12 -10.94 4.60
C THR A 87 11.73 -10.56 5.95
N THR A 88 12.08 -9.29 6.12
CA THR A 88 12.74 -8.80 7.35
C THR A 88 11.73 -8.34 8.40
N LEU A 89 10.47 -8.12 8.02
CA LEU A 89 9.41 -7.50 8.84
C LEU A 89 9.79 -6.10 9.35
N LYS A 90 10.71 -5.42 8.65
CA LYS A 90 11.19 -4.08 9.02
C LYS A 90 10.78 -3.07 7.96
N PRO A 91 10.24 -1.91 8.37
CA PRO A 91 9.98 -0.80 7.45
C PRO A 91 11.26 -0.33 6.76
N ASP A 92 11.10 0.31 5.60
CA ASP A 92 12.20 0.90 4.83
C ASP A 92 11.80 2.32 4.39
N ILE A 93 12.66 3.30 4.65
CA ILE A 93 12.49 4.68 4.22
C ILE A 93 13.59 5.02 3.21
N GLN A 94 13.18 5.52 2.06
CA GLN A 94 14.05 6.02 1.01
C GLN A 94 13.67 7.47 0.68
N ASN A 95 14.46 8.42 1.15
CA ASN A 95 14.23 9.85 0.89
C ASN A 95 15.00 10.39 -0.32
N ASN A 96 15.73 9.52 -1.03
CA ASN A 96 16.32 9.78 -2.34
C ASN A 96 16.18 8.52 -3.21
N PHE A 97 14.96 8.29 -3.69
CA PHE A 97 14.58 7.05 -4.38
C PHE A 97 15.16 6.96 -5.78
N SER A 98 15.39 8.09 -6.44
CA SER A 98 15.93 8.15 -7.81
C SER A 98 17.31 7.50 -7.95
N ASN A 99 18.08 7.40 -6.86
CA ASN A 99 19.41 6.77 -6.84
C ASN A 99 19.35 5.24 -6.63
N ILE A 100 18.16 4.65 -6.45
CA ILE A 100 18.02 3.22 -6.17
C ILE A 100 17.67 2.49 -7.46
N LYS A 101 18.49 1.51 -7.82
CA LYS A 101 18.14 0.55 -8.88
C LYS A 101 17.03 -0.36 -8.36
N HIS A 102 15.80 -0.13 -8.78
CA HIS A 102 14.64 -0.93 -8.41
C HIS A 102 13.80 -1.28 -9.63
N LEU A 103 12.90 -2.24 -9.43
CA LEU A 103 11.90 -2.58 -10.43
C LEU A 103 10.86 -1.45 -10.50
N SER A 104 10.91 -0.65 -11.55
CA SER A 104 10.01 0.46 -11.83
C SER A 104 8.57 0.03 -12.22
N ILE A 105 8.08 -1.11 -11.69
CA ILE A 105 6.72 -1.60 -12.01
C ILE A 105 5.68 -0.52 -11.70
N TYR A 106 5.89 0.21 -10.62
CA TYR A 106 4.99 1.25 -10.18
C TYR A 106 5.04 2.49 -11.07
N GLU A 107 6.22 2.83 -11.59
CA GLU A 107 6.41 3.97 -12.50
C GLU A 107 5.92 3.68 -13.92
N GLN A 108 5.97 2.41 -14.35
CA GLN A 108 5.55 1.99 -15.69
C GLN A 108 4.03 1.98 -15.88
N VAL A 109 3.26 1.99 -14.80
CA VAL A 109 1.81 2.06 -14.91
C VAL A 109 1.41 3.52 -15.15
N LYS A 110 1.12 3.84 -16.41
CA LYS A 110 0.49 5.12 -16.78
C LYS A 110 -0.89 5.20 -16.13
N ILE A 111 -0.98 5.94 -15.04
CA ILE A 111 -2.22 6.14 -14.29
C ILE A 111 -3.00 7.32 -14.87
N SER A 112 -2.31 8.26 -15.56
CA SER A 112 -2.90 9.40 -16.26
C SER A 112 -2.32 9.55 -17.68
N GLU A 113 -2.98 10.34 -18.52
CA GLU A 113 -2.46 10.74 -19.84
C GLU A 113 -1.29 11.74 -19.71
N GLU A 114 -1.12 12.35 -18.55
CA GLU A 114 0.01 13.21 -18.23
C GLU A 114 1.29 12.41 -18.06
N ARG A 115 2.42 13.04 -18.33
CA ARG A 115 3.74 12.44 -18.14
C ARG A 115 3.90 12.04 -16.67
N PRO A 116 4.10 10.74 -16.35
CA PRO A 116 4.16 10.31 -14.95
C PRO A 116 5.37 10.94 -14.27
N LYS A 117 5.14 11.61 -13.14
CA LYS A 117 6.22 12.12 -12.30
C LYS A 117 6.96 10.96 -11.64
N ALA A 118 8.28 11.06 -11.55
CA ALA A 118 9.11 10.04 -10.92
C ALA A 118 8.86 9.98 -9.40
N ILE A 119 8.96 8.79 -8.83
CA ILE A 119 9.00 8.62 -7.39
C ILE A 119 10.34 9.15 -6.88
N GLN A 120 10.29 10.14 -6.00
CA GLN A 120 11.46 10.75 -5.38
C GLN A 120 11.72 10.20 -3.97
N LYS A 121 10.64 9.90 -3.23
CA LYS A 121 10.71 9.39 -1.85
C LYS A 121 9.71 8.27 -1.67
N MET A 122 10.04 7.29 -0.83
CA MET A 122 9.16 6.16 -0.54
C MET A 122 9.34 5.68 0.90
N LEU A 123 8.21 5.45 1.57
CA LEU A 123 8.12 4.70 2.80
C LEU A 123 7.44 3.36 2.48
N THR A 124 8.10 2.25 2.77
CA THR A 124 7.55 0.90 2.63
C THR A 124 7.38 0.27 4.01
N TYR A 125 6.16 -0.15 4.32
CA TYR A 125 5.78 -0.67 5.62
C TYR A 125 5.16 -2.08 5.50
N PRO A 126 5.60 -3.09 6.31
CA PRO A 126 5.03 -4.43 6.26
C PRO A 126 3.67 -4.47 6.96
N LEU A 127 2.68 -5.08 6.32
CA LEU A 127 1.43 -5.44 6.95
C LEU A 127 1.61 -6.78 7.68
N ILE A 128 1.50 -6.78 9.00
CA ILE A 128 1.86 -7.94 9.84
C ILE A 128 0.64 -8.44 10.61
N ILE A 129 0.38 -9.75 10.53
CA ILE A 129 -0.61 -10.45 11.35
C ILE A 129 0.07 -11.66 11.98
N LYS A 130 -0.06 -11.81 13.30
CA LYS A 130 0.51 -12.95 14.05
C LYS A 130 2.00 -13.20 13.70
N ASN A 131 2.80 -12.13 13.67
CA ASN A 131 4.24 -12.16 13.35
C ASN A 131 4.58 -12.64 11.92
N LYS A 132 3.64 -12.56 10.98
CA LYS A 132 3.86 -12.87 9.56
C LYS A 132 3.43 -11.68 8.70
N ALA A 133 4.24 -11.36 7.70
CA ALA A 133 3.82 -10.38 6.71
C ALA A 133 2.68 -10.98 5.86
N VAL A 134 1.60 -10.22 5.70
CA VAL A 134 0.49 -10.52 4.79
C VAL A 134 0.49 -9.61 3.56
N GLY A 135 1.31 -8.56 3.59
CA GLY A 135 1.43 -7.58 2.52
C GLY A 135 2.36 -6.44 2.87
N VAL A 136 2.32 -5.39 2.07
CA VAL A 136 3.03 -4.12 2.32
C VAL A 136 2.16 -2.92 1.95
N ILE A 137 2.42 -1.79 2.61
CA ILE A 137 2.00 -0.46 2.18
C ILE A 137 3.22 0.28 1.67
N GLN A 138 3.08 0.99 0.57
CA GLN A 138 4.05 1.93 0.06
C GLN A 138 3.40 3.30 -0.07
N ILE A 139 3.94 4.28 0.65
CA ILE A 139 3.58 5.69 0.50
C ILE A 139 4.72 6.33 -0.29
N SER A 140 4.40 6.86 -1.46
CA SER A 140 5.39 7.55 -2.30
C SER A 140 5.14 9.05 -2.36
N ARG A 141 6.18 9.79 -2.65
CA ARG A 141 6.12 11.21 -2.99
C ARG A 141 6.76 11.40 -4.36
N LYS A 142 5.96 11.86 -5.31
CA LYS A 142 6.36 12.06 -6.70
C LYS A 142 6.67 13.53 -6.95
N GLY A 143 7.61 13.79 -7.85
CA GLY A 143 7.97 15.15 -8.26
C GLY A 143 8.93 15.13 -9.44
N ASP A 144 9.10 16.28 -10.07
CA ASP A 144 10.11 16.45 -11.12
C ASP A 144 11.52 16.54 -10.51
N THR A 145 11.61 17.03 -9.26
CA THR A 145 12.83 17.03 -8.45
C THR A 145 12.57 16.54 -7.04
N LEU A 146 13.64 16.26 -6.32
CA LEU A 146 13.58 15.81 -4.92
C LEU A 146 12.93 16.88 -4.02
N GLU A 147 13.26 18.16 -4.24
CA GLU A 147 12.74 19.30 -3.47
C GLU A 147 11.23 19.46 -3.67
N GLN A 148 10.74 19.26 -4.89
CA GLN A 148 9.32 19.37 -5.23
C GLN A 148 8.48 18.21 -4.70
N SER A 149 9.09 17.12 -4.29
CA SER A 149 8.37 15.95 -3.79
C SER A 149 7.87 16.10 -2.34
N GLY A 150 8.12 17.21 -1.68
CA GLY A 150 7.68 17.48 -0.32
C GLY A 150 8.63 16.98 0.76
N TYR A 151 8.14 16.85 2.00
CA TYR A 151 8.95 16.51 3.17
C TYR A 151 9.50 15.08 3.13
N ASP A 152 10.60 14.86 3.84
CA ASP A 152 11.17 13.54 4.06
C ASP A 152 10.26 12.67 4.93
N PHE A 153 10.23 11.39 4.65
CA PHE A 153 9.66 10.42 5.59
C PHE A 153 10.61 10.23 6.78
N THR A 154 10.02 10.04 7.96
CA THR A 154 10.71 9.97 9.24
C THR A 154 10.32 8.72 10.03
N GLN A 155 10.98 8.48 11.14
CA GLN A 155 10.60 7.44 12.09
C GLN A 155 9.17 7.65 12.64
N ALA A 156 8.76 8.90 12.83
CA ALA A 156 7.39 9.21 13.27
C ALA A 156 6.33 8.75 12.26
N ASP A 157 6.62 8.76 10.96
CA ASP A 157 5.72 8.26 9.93
C ASP A 157 5.56 6.72 10.01
N ILE A 158 6.64 6.01 10.37
CA ILE A 158 6.59 4.56 10.64
C ILE A 158 5.69 4.26 11.84
N GLU A 159 5.86 4.99 12.94
CA GLU A 159 5.06 4.83 14.16
C GLU A 159 3.57 5.08 13.86
N LYS A 160 3.28 6.10 13.08
CA LYS A 160 1.91 6.39 12.64
C LYS A 160 1.33 5.29 11.75
N LEU A 161 2.10 4.76 10.79
CA LEU A 161 1.63 3.62 9.99
C LEU A 161 1.41 2.37 10.84
N THR A 162 2.18 2.19 11.89
CA THR A 162 1.98 1.09 12.85
C THR A 162 0.62 1.20 13.51
N ASP A 163 0.30 2.37 14.08
CA ASP A 163 -0.99 2.62 14.72
C ASP A 163 -2.16 2.49 13.73
N LEU A 164 -2.01 3.10 12.55
CA LEU A 164 -3.04 3.08 11.52
C LEU A 164 -3.30 1.66 10.98
N SER A 165 -2.23 0.91 10.70
CA SER A 165 -2.37 -0.45 10.17
C SER A 165 -3.06 -1.38 11.17
N ALA A 166 -2.80 -1.23 12.45
CA ALA A 166 -3.47 -1.99 13.50
C ALA A 166 -5.00 -1.77 13.51
N LEU A 167 -5.46 -0.58 13.10
CA LEU A 167 -6.88 -0.25 13.05
C LEU A 167 -7.62 -0.88 11.86
N PHE A 168 -7.02 -0.88 10.65
CA PHE A 168 -7.74 -1.29 9.45
C PHE A 168 -7.39 -2.70 8.95
N LEU A 169 -6.20 -3.21 9.29
CA LEU A 169 -5.72 -4.50 8.76
C LEU A 169 -6.62 -5.69 9.11
N PRO A 170 -7.21 -5.80 10.32
CA PRO A 170 -8.15 -6.87 10.64
C PRO A 170 -9.33 -6.91 9.65
N TYR A 171 -9.93 -5.76 9.38
CA TYR A 171 -11.11 -5.65 8.49
C TYR A 171 -10.77 -5.93 7.03
N LEU A 172 -9.60 -5.46 6.56
CA LEU A 172 -9.11 -5.78 5.21
C LEU A 172 -8.85 -7.28 5.06
N THR A 173 -8.31 -7.92 6.09
CA THR A 173 -8.02 -9.35 6.04
C THR A 173 -9.30 -10.19 6.06
N GLU A 174 -10.28 -9.79 6.86
CA GLU A 174 -11.59 -10.46 6.92
C GLU A 174 -12.34 -10.37 5.60
N SER A 175 -12.33 -9.19 4.97
CA SER A 175 -12.99 -8.94 3.70
C SER A 175 -12.17 -9.37 2.47
N LYS A 176 -10.93 -9.82 2.64
CA LYS A 176 -10.03 -10.19 1.54
C LYS A 176 -10.64 -11.30 0.68
N PRO A 177 -10.77 -11.08 -0.66
CA PRO A 177 -11.26 -12.12 -1.56
C PRO A 177 -10.27 -13.30 -1.67
N ASP A 178 -10.80 -14.49 -1.96
CA ASP A 178 -10.00 -15.74 -2.02
C ASP A 178 -8.99 -15.77 -3.18
N PHE A 179 -9.20 -14.95 -4.20
CA PHE A 179 -8.28 -14.84 -5.35
C PHE A 179 -7.04 -13.95 -5.10
N ILE A 180 -6.94 -13.34 -3.93
CA ILE A 180 -5.75 -12.57 -3.49
C ILE A 180 -4.89 -13.39 -2.56
#